data_c73ca770d759ef8d7a83306166f55c03
#
_entry.id   c73ca770d759ef8d7a83306166f55c03
#
_cell.length_a   1.000
_cell.length_b   1.000
_cell.length_c   1.000
_cell.angle_alpha   90.00
_cell.angle_beta   90.00
_cell.angle_gamma   90.00
#
_symmetry.space_group_name_H-M   'P 1'
#
loop_
_entity.id
_entity.type
_entity.pdbx_description
1 polymer ?
#
loop_
_entity_poly.entity_id
_entity_poly.type
_entity_poly.pdbx_seq_one_letter_code
_entity_poly.pdbx_strand_id
1 'polypeptide(L)'
;MNNNNTTEVGLSPLAAVLPFALFVGATITLSFFNAVNINLLVAIGIVAILIGGIITKNSKGYWTTIFEYFGSKTAMTATLLWLIVGVYGNILKEGHIVEGLVWASARLETLNETFTVVTFLFSGLFAISTGSGFGTISAMSLTLFPAGIAVGANPALLGGAILSGAALGDRIAPVSDTAVIAAITQEYEDGGRTADIGGTIRHRLPIVLTASLLTCIFFFVAGRLLPQSPASLSSTISDEWFGLTMILPTLVVIALSFLHVNIFVSLFSGIVLAVLIGTTMGLFGLSDLVCLEGNNVSGAVVDGIAGMANICILLMVVVSLSGLIIRSGCMNSILSFMNRHIRHSTILAELSIFSMTAVSGILIAAVNTIANICIAPFVNSIGKQHQIHPYRRSTILATVICTFPFVLPYGGCMLLLLKGIEASGSNVSLQATDMFLTPFYPWLLLICSLTACFIRNRHNNETTDKTNP
;
A
#
# COMPACT_ATOMS: atom_id res chain seq x y z
N MET A 1 25.18 14.47 -12.67
CA MET A 1 24.16 15.54 -12.64
C MET A 1 24.11 16.12 -11.24
N ASN A 2 24.37 17.40 -11.10
CA ASN A 2 24.66 18.11 -9.87
C ASN A 2 23.58 17.97 -8.79
N ASN A 3 23.94 17.36 -7.70
CA ASN A 3 23.13 17.13 -6.49
C ASN A 3 23.33 18.28 -5.47
N ASN A 4 23.05 19.51 -5.83
CA ASN A 4 23.17 20.63 -4.88
C ASN A 4 22.03 21.66 -5.08
N ASN A 5 20.77 21.25 -4.94
CA ASN A 5 19.67 22.23 -4.80
C ASN A 5 18.52 21.67 -3.94
N THR A 6 18.81 21.05 -2.79
CA THR A 6 17.89 21.10 -1.65
C THR A 6 18.20 22.39 -0.91
N THR A 7 17.83 23.54 -1.49
CA THR A 7 17.73 24.78 -0.71
C THR A 7 16.77 24.49 0.41
N GLU A 8 17.30 24.42 1.65
CA GLU A 8 16.51 24.43 2.88
C GLU A 8 15.58 25.67 2.76
N VAL A 9 14.35 25.41 2.36
CA VAL A 9 13.31 26.43 2.40
C VAL A 9 13.10 26.62 3.88
N GLY A 10 13.62 27.71 4.48
CA GLY A 10 13.65 27.97 5.92
C GLY A 10 12.26 27.87 6.57
N LEU A 11 11.68 26.69 6.53
CA LEU A 11 10.43 26.34 7.20
C LEU A 11 10.77 26.08 8.67
N SER A 12 10.04 26.73 9.56
CA SER A 12 10.18 26.39 10.99
C SER A 12 9.75 24.92 11.20
N PRO A 13 10.50 24.12 11.96
CA PRO A 13 10.13 22.74 12.26
C PRO A 13 8.71 22.60 12.80
N LEU A 14 8.26 23.58 13.59
CA LEU A 14 6.90 23.62 14.12
C LEU A 14 5.83 23.72 13.02
N ALA A 15 6.03 24.60 12.02
CA ALA A 15 5.09 24.78 10.92
C ALA A 15 5.02 23.56 9.98
N ALA A 16 6.03 22.71 10.00
CA ALA A 16 6.05 21.47 9.22
C ALA A 16 5.48 20.26 9.97
N VAL A 17 5.84 20.10 11.25
CA VAL A 17 5.47 18.92 12.05
C VAL A 17 4.04 19.05 12.59
N LEU A 18 3.63 20.24 13.03
CA LEU A 18 2.32 20.43 13.67
C LEU A 18 1.14 20.06 12.77
N PRO A 19 1.06 20.45 11.48
CA PRO A 19 -0.03 20.04 10.59
C PRO A 19 -0.14 18.53 10.47
N PHE A 20 0.99 17.84 10.30
CA PHE A 20 1.02 16.38 10.23
C PHE A 20 0.60 15.73 11.55
N ALA A 21 1.10 16.22 12.67
CA ALA A 21 0.74 15.71 14.00
C ALA A 21 -0.76 15.91 14.30
N LEU A 22 -1.34 17.05 13.92
CA LEU A 22 -2.77 17.32 14.03
C LEU A 22 -3.58 16.32 13.18
N PHE A 23 -3.19 16.11 11.93
CA PHE A 23 -3.87 15.16 11.05
C PHE A 23 -3.81 13.74 11.60
N VAL A 24 -2.62 13.26 11.96
CA VAL A 24 -2.43 11.90 12.51
C VAL A 24 -3.14 11.73 13.85
N GLY A 25 -3.00 12.71 14.76
CA GLY A 25 -3.66 12.69 16.06
C GLY A 25 -5.18 12.64 15.94
N ALA A 26 -5.76 13.45 15.05
CA ALA A 26 -7.19 13.42 14.75
C ALA A 26 -7.62 12.08 14.13
N THR A 27 -6.84 11.53 13.19
CA THR A 27 -7.13 10.22 12.58
C THR A 27 -7.15 9.11 13.63
N ILE A 28 -6.15 9.07 14.51
CA ILE A 28 -6.07 8.09 15.59
C ILE A 28 -7.29 8.25 16.54
N THR A 29 -7.61 9.49 16.92
CA THR A 29 -8.76 9.77 17.80
C THR A 29 -10.06 9.28 17.16
N LEU A 30 -10.31 9.61 15.88
CA LEU A 30 -11.49 9.16 15.14
C LEU A 30 -11.54 7.63 15.02
N SER A 31 -10.39 6.98 14.87
CA SER A 31 -10.31 5.51 14.83
C SER A 31 -10.77 4.89 16.14
N PHE A 32 -10.41 5.43 17.29
CA PHE A 32 -10.89 4.94 18.59
C PHE A 32 -12.42 5.08 18.78
N PHE A 33 -13.00 6.10 18.17
CA PHE A 33 -14.46 6.32 18.22
C PHE A 33 -15.22 5.62 17.08
N ASN A 34 -14.55 4.83 16.26
CA ASN A 34 -15.12 4.23 15.03
C ASN A 34 -15.82 5.25 14.12
N ALA A 35 -15.30 6.48 14.08
CA ALA A 35 -15.87 7.62 13.35
C ALA A 35 -15.01 8.03 12.14
N VAL A 36 -14.18 7.11 11.63
CA VAL A 36 -13.32 7.39 10.47
C VAL A 36 -14.19 7.50 9.23
N ASN A 37 -14.19 8.70 8.63
CA ASN A 37 -14.86 9.01 7.37
C ASN A 37 -13.87 9.75 6.47
N ILE A 38 -13.77 9.35 5.20
CA ILE A 38 -12.79 9.91 4.25
C ILE A 38 -13.02 11.41 4.05
N ASN A 39 -14.28 11.87 3.96
CA ASN A 39 -14.59 13.28 3.80
C ASN A 39 -14.13 14.10 5.01
N LEU A 40 -14.32 13.55 6.21
CA LEU A 40 -13.87 14.16 7.45
C LEU A 40 -12.33 14.22 7.51
N LEU A 41 -11.64 13.16 7.08
CA LEU A 41 -10.17 13.13 7.01
C LEU A 41 -9.64 14.17 6.01
N VAL A 42 -10.28 14.34 4.86
CA VAL A 42 -9.95 15.40 3.88
C VAL A 42 -10.09 16.76 4.53
N ALA A 43 -11.22 17.02 5.20
CA ALA A 43 -11.45 18.30 5.87
C ALA A 43 -10.41 18.59 6.95
N ILE A 44 -10.10 17.60 7.81
CA ILE A 44 -9.06 17.73 8.84
C ILE A 44 -7.69 18.00 8.21
N GLY A 45 -7.35 17.29 7.14
CA GLY A 45 -6.08 17.48 6.44
C GLY A 45 -5.95 18.88 5.84
N ILE A 46 -7.00 19.40 5.21
CA ILE A 46 -7.04 20.78 4.69
C ILE A 46 -6.90 21.80 5.83
N VAL A 47 -7.66 21.62 6.92
CA VAL A 47 -7.56 22.50 8.10
C VAL A 47 -6.16 22.46 8.69
N ALA A 48 -5.54 21.29 8.79
CA ALA A 48 -4.17 21.13 9.27
C ALA A 48 -3.17 21.90 8.38
N ILE A 49 -3.31 21.81 7.04
CA ILE A 49 -2.49 22.59 6.09
C ILE A 49 -2.68 24.10 6.32
N LEU A 50 -3.92 24.57 6.48
CA LEU A 50 -4.20 25.98 6.70
C LEU A 50 -3.60 26.50 8.02
N ILE A 51 -3.72 25.71 9.10
CA ILE A 51 -3.09 26.05 10.41
C ILE A 51 -1.57 26.19 10.25
N GLY A 52 -0.92 25.25 9.57
CA GLY A 52 0.53 25.33 9.29
C GLY A 52 0.89 26.58 8.47
N GLY A 53 0.07 26.93 7.48
CA GLY A 53 0.23 28.14 6.65
C GLY A 53 0.14 29.44 7.44
N ILE A 54 -0.69 29.48 8.50
CA ILE A 54 -0.80 30.65 9.41
C ILE A 54 0.43 30.77 10.33
N ILE A 55 0.93 29.64 10.82
CA ILE A 55 2.04 29.60 11.80
C ILE A 55 3.40 29.82 11.14
N THR A 56 3.51 29.54 9.84
CA THR A 56 4.79 29.64 9.15
C THR A 56 5.26 31.09 8.98
N LYS A 57 6.56 31.33 9.22
CA LYS A 57 7.19 32.61 8.92
C LYS A 57 7.51 32.79 7.43
N ASN A 58 7.72 31.67 6.72
CA ASN A 58 7.98 31.64 5.28
C ASN A 58 6.77 31.10 4.51
N SER A 59 5.76 31.96 4.36
CA SER A 59 4.51 31.61 3.69
C SER A 59 4.73 31.15 2.25
N LYS A 60 5.61 31.84 1.48
CA LYS A 60 5.89 31.47 0.09
C LYS A 60 6.51 30.07 -0.02
N GLY A 61 7.52 29.77 0.78
CA GLY A 61 8.17 28.45 0.80
C GLY A 61 7.22 27.32 1.24
N TYR A 62 6.34 27.63 2.21
CA TYR A 62 5.33 26.69 2.69
C TYR A 62 4.36 26.29 1.57
N TRP A 63 3.71 27.25 0.92
CA TRP A 63 2.73 26.98 -0.13
C TRP A 63 3.37 26.36 -1.38
N THR A 64 4.58 26.79 -1.74
CA THR A 64 5.33 26.14 -2.84
C THR A 64 5.55 24.67 -2.54
N THR A 65 5.93 24.31 -1.31
CA THR A 65 6.12 22.93 -0.90
C THR A 65 4.81 22.13 -0.97
N ILE A 66 3.70 22.70 -0.45
CA ILE A 66 2.39 22.07 -0.53
C ILE A 66 2.02 21.75 -1.99
N PHE A 67 2.08 22.72 -2.89
CA PHE A 67 1.69 22.52 -4.29
C PHE A 67 2.60 21.54 -5.04
N GLU A 68 3.91 21.58 -4.76
CA GLU A 68 4.87 20.66 -5.38
C GLU A 68 4.60 19.20 -5.01
N TYR A 69 4.29 18.92 -3.73
CA TYR A 69 4.00 17.58 -3.27
C TYR A 69 2.58 17.14 -3.61
N PHE A 70 1.61 18.05 -3.57
CA PHE A 70 0.23 17.81 -4.00
C PHE A 70 0.17 17.35 -5.46
N GLY A 71 0.91 18.03 -6.35
CA GLY A 71 1.02 17.71 -7.77
C GLY A 71 2.21 16.79 -8.11
N SER A 72 2.80 16.08 -7.15
CA SER A 72 3.93 15.20 -7.41
C SER A 72 3.56 14.08 -8.37
N LYS A 73 4.53 13.64 -9.22
CA LYS A 73 4.32 12.55 -10.18
C LYS A 73 3.72 11.31 -9.50
N THR A 74 4.19 10.97 -8.31
CA THR A 74 3.72 9.79 -7.57
C THR A 74 2.26 9.94 -7.12
N ALA A 75 1.88 11.11 -6.57
CA ALA A 75 0.49 11.38 -6.18
C ALA A 75 -0.43 11.38 -7.40
N MET A 76 -0.03 12.02 -8.51
CA MET A 76 -0.81 12.05 -9.74
C MET A 76 -0.98 10.66 -10.37
N THR A 77 0.08 9.84 -10.39
CA THR A 77 0.00 8.47 -10.91
C THR A 77 -0.97 7.61 -10.09
N ALA A 78 -0.91 7.69 -8.76
CA ALA A 78 -1.83 6.97 -7.90
C ALA A 78 -3.28 7.47 -8.06
N THR A 79 -3.48 8.78 -8.15
CA THR A 79 -4.79 9.40 -8.39
C THR A 79 -5.42 8.89 -9.70
N LEU A 80 -4.68 8.94 -10.80
CA LEU A 80 -5.19 8.46 -12.09
C LEU A 80 -5.53 6.96 -12.04
N LEU A 81 -4.68 6.15 -11.40
CA LEU A 81 -4.95 4.73 -11.20
C LEU A 81 -6.26 4.51 -10.44
N TRP A 82 -6.48 5.21 -9.34
CA TRP A 82 -7.65 5.05 -8.49
C TRP A 82 -8.95 5.48 -9.20
N LEU A 83 -8.91 6.56 -9.99
CA LEU A 83 -10.07 6.97 -10.81
C LEU A 83 -10.45 5.92 -11.84
N ILE A 84 -9.47 5.34 -12.56
CA ILE A 84 -9.72 4.26 -13.54
C ILE A 84 -10.28 3.01 -12.84
N VAL A 85 -9.75 2.66 -11.66
CA VAL A 85 -10.24 1.54 -10.86
C VAL A 85 -11.68 1.76 -10.39
N GLY A 86 -12.05 2.98 -10.01
CA GLY A 86 -13.42 3.33 -9.67
C GLY A 86 -14.39 3.09 -10.83
N VAL A 87 -14.02 3.52 -12.02
CA VAL A 87 -14.80 3.25 -13.25
C VAL A 87 -14.92 1.74 -13.50
N TYR A 88 -13.79 1.03 -13.47
CA TYR A 88 -13.77 -0.42 -13.69
C TYR A 88 -14.65 -1.17 -12.69
N GLY A 89 -14.53 -0.84 -11.38
CA GLY A 89 -15.31 -1.48 -10.32
C GLY A 89 -16.82 -1.28 -10.49
N ASN A 90 -17.26 -0.06 -10.82
CA ASN A 90 -18.68 0.20 -11.04
C ASN A 90 -19.21 -0.51 -12.30
N ILE A 91 -18.44 -0.60 -13.38
CA ILE A 91 -18.86 -1.37 -14.57
C ILE A 91 -19.00 -2.87 -14.25
N LEU A 92 -18.07 -3.44 -13.46
CA LEU A 92 -18.20 -4.83 -13.00
C LEU A 92 -19.43 -5.04 -12.12
N LYS A 93 -19.76 -4.07 -11.26
CA LYS A 93 -20.94 -4.08 -10.39
C LYS A 93 -22.22 -4.03 -11.20
N GLU A 94 -22.33 -3.13 -12.19
CA GLU A 94 -23.47 -3.09 -13.13
C GLU A 94 -23.61 -4.40 -13.93
N GLY A 95 -22.50 -5.09 -14.19
CA GLY A 95 -22.49 -6.42 -14.82
C GLY A 95 -22.85 -7.58 -13.86
N HIS A 96 -23.35 -7.29 -12.65
CA HIS A 96 -23.81 -8.29 -11.68
C HIS A 96 -22.74 -9.32 -11.27
N ILE A 97 -21.45 -8.89 -11.21
CA ILE A 97 -20.34 -9.79 -10.84
C ILE A 97 -20.53 -10.41 -9.46
N VAL A 98 -21.08 -9.65 -8.50
CA VAL A 98 -21.29 -10.12 -7.12
C VAL A 98 -22.32 -11.25 -7.09
N GLU A 99 -23.43 -11.08 -7.78
CA GLU A 99 -24.52 -12.07 -7.90
C GLU A 99 -24.01 -13.34 -8.57
N GLY A 100 -23.22 -13.22 -9.65
CA GLY A 100 -22.55 -14.33 -10.29
C GLY A 100 -21.60 -15.10 -9.37
N LEU A 101 -20.83 -14.37 -8.55
CA LEU A 101 -19.93 -14.98 -7.56
C LEU A 101 -20.70 -15.68 -6.43
N VAL A 102 -21.81 -15.11 -5.95
CA VAL A 102 -22.71 -15.74 -4.97
C VAL A 102 -23.28 -17.03 -5.53
N TRP A 103 -23.74 -17.03 -6.80
CA TRP A 103 -24.23 -18.23 -7.48
C TRP A 103 -23.16 -19.33 -7.57
N ALA A 104 -21.91 -18.98 -7.88
CA ALA A 104 -20.79 -19.93 -7.94
C ALA A 104 -20.43 -20.47 -6.56
N SER A 105 -20.41 -19.61 -5.53
CA SER A 105 -20.05 -19.97 -4.16
C SER A 105 -21.00 -20.99 -3.55
N ALA A 106 -22.31 -20.90 -3.84
CA ALA A 106 -23.31 -21.86 -3.40
C ALA A 106 -23.05 -23.31 -3.85
N ARG A 107 -22.17 -23.48 -4.85
CA ARG A 107 -21.74 -24.79 -5.39
C ARG A 107 -20.37 -25.25 -4.91
N LEU A 108 -19.63 -24.41 -4.19
CA LEU A 108 -18.25 -24.62 -3.75
C LEU A 108 -18.16 -24.66 -2.21
N GLU A 109 -18.96 -25.48 -1.54
CA GLU A 109 -19.14 -25.52 -0.08
C GLU A 109 -17.87 -25.73 0.77
N THR A 110 -16.69 -25.98 0.19
CA THR A 110 -15.51 -26.49 0.91
C THR A 110 -14.34 -25.50 1.07
N LEU A 111 -14.46 -24.24 0.62
CA LEU A 111 -13.30 -23.34 0.51
C LEU A 111 -13.20 -22.22 1.58
N ASN A 112 -14.15 -22.11 2.50
CA ASN A 112 -14.28 -20.95 3.41
C ASN A 112 -13.00 -20.65 4.21
N GLU A 113 -12.42 -21.66 4.84
CA GLU A 113 -11.27 -21.51 5.75
C GLU A 113 -9.95 -21.28 5.01
N THR A 114 -9.82 -21.79 3.79
CA THR A 114 -8.60 -21.69 2.98
C THR A 114 -8.61 -20.47 2.03
N PHE A 115 -9.77 -19.86 1.81
CA PHE A 115 -9.91 -18.80 0.83
C PHE A 115 -9.04 -17.57 1.15
N THR A 116 -8.87 -17.23 2.43
CA THR A 116 -7.98 -16.13 2.85
C THR A 116 -6.52 -16.41 2.52
N VAL A 117 -6.07 -17.66 2.67
CA VAL A 117 -4.71 -18.09 2.29
C VAL A 117 -4.52 -18.00 0.78
N VAL A 118 -5.51 -18.47 0.00
CA VAL A 118 -5.51 -18.39 -1.47
C VAL A 118 -5.49 -16.93 -1.91
N THR A 119 -6.30 -16.07 -1.28
CA THR A 119 -6.33 -14.63 -1.54
C THR A 119 -4.96 -13.99 -1.31
N PHE A 120 -4.28 -14.31 -0.20
CA PHE A 120 -2.93 -13.82 0.09
C PHE A 120 -1.92 -14.24 -0.99
N LEU A 121 -1.88 -15.55 -1.31
CA LEU A 121 -0.92 -16.09 -2.28
C LEU A 121 -1.17 -15.54 -3.70
N PHE A 122 -2.44 -15.48 -4.11
CA PHE A 122 -2.80 -14.98 -5.43
C PHE A 122 -2.53 -13.48 -5.57
N SER A 123 -2.90 -12.68 -4.56
CA SER A 123 -2.56 -11.26 -4.51
C SER A 123 -1.05 -11.03 -4.53
N GLY A 124 -0.28 -11.88 -3.82
CA GLY A 124 1.18 -11.83 -3.82
C GLY A 124 1.77 -12.13 -5.20
N LEU A 125 1.29 -13.18 -5.86
CA LEU A 125 1.72 -13.55 -7.20
C LEU A 125 1.40 -12.45 -8.22
N PHE A 126 0.20 -11.88 -8.15
CA PHE A 126 -0.20 -10.75 -8.99
C PHE A 126 0.67 -9.52 -8.75
N ALA A 127 0.95 -9.17 -7.48
CA ALA A 127 1.79 -8.04 -7.12
C ALA A 127 3.25 -8.21 -7.58
N ILE A 128 3.80 -9.44 -7.53
CA ILE A 128 5.13 -9.75 -8.07
C ILE A 128 5.18 -9.50 -9.58
N SER A 129 4.13 -9.88 -10.29
CA SER A 129 4.06 -9.75 -11.75
C SER A 129 3.91 -8.29 -12.19
N THR A 130 3.06 -7.54 -11.51
CA THR A 130 2.79 -6.12 -11.84
C THR A 130 3.84 -5.16 -11.32
N GLY A 131 4.55 -5.55 -10.27
CA GLY A 131 5.45 -4.66 -9.52
C GLY A 131 4.73 -3.51 -8.80
N SER A 132 3.40 -3.60 -8.62
CA SER A 132 2.57 -2.53 -8.07
C SER A 132 1.66 -3.00 -6.94
N GLY A 133 1.93 -2.53 -5.73
CA GLY A 133 1.06 -2.76 -4.58
C GLY A 133 -0.32 -2.10 -4.76
N PHE A 134 -0.36 -0.86 -5.24
CA PHE A 134 -1.62 -0.15 -5.51
C PHE A 134 -2.46 -0.85 -6.58
N GLY A 135 -1.83 -1.25 -7.70
CA GLY A 135 -2.52 -1.98 -8.76
C GLY A 135 -3.11 -3.31 -8.28
N THR A 136 -2.38 -4.02 -7.44
CA THR A 136 -2.84 -5.28 -6.83
C THR A 136 -4.04 -5.06 -5.93
N ILE A 137 -3.96 -4.11 -5.00
CA ILE A 137 -5.08 -3.80 -4.09
C ILE A 137 -6.32 -3.44 -4.88
N SER A 138 -6.16 -2.59 -5.90
CA SER A 138 -7.26 -2.15 -6.76
C SER A 138 -7.95 -3.33 -7.46
N ALA A 139 -7.18 -4.21 -8.10
CA ALA A 139 -7.74 -5.35 -8.82
C ALA A 139 -8.37 -6.38 -7.87
N MET A 140 -7.67 -6.73 -6.77
CA MET A 140 -8.10 -7.79 -5.88
C MET A 140 -9.26 -7.40 -4.96
N SER A 141 -9.37 -6.12 -4.59
CA SER A 141 -10.52 -5.62 -3.83
C SER A 141 -11.84 -5.68 -4.61
N LEU A 142 -11.77 -5.56 -5.93
CA LEU A 142 -12.94 -5.63 -6.81
C LEU A 142 -13.33 -7.08 -7.18
N THR A 143 -12.44 -8.04 -7.00
CA THR A 143 -12.60 -9.40 -7.51
C THR A 143 -12.52 -10.46 -6.42
N LEU A 144 -11.38 -10.62 -5.74
CA LEU A 144 -11.22 -11.63 -4.69
C LEU A 144 -11.99 -11.28 -3.42
N PHE A 145 -12.18 -9.98 -3.12
CA PHE A 145 -12.91 -9.60 -1.93
C PHE A 145 -14.39 -10.02 -2.01
N PRO A 146 -15.19 -9.63 -3.04
CA PRO A 146 -16.57 -10.09 -3.13
C PRO A 146 -16.67 -11.61 -3.31
N ALA A 147 -15.74 -12.24 -4.02
CA ALA A 147 -15.71 -13.71 -4.12
C ALA A 147 -15.54 -14.37 -2.74
N GLY A 148 -14.66 -13.86 -1.90
CA GLY A 148 -14.44 -14.35 -0.55
C GLY A 148 -15.64 -14.13 0.37
N ILE A 149 -16.31 -12.98 0.26
CA ILE A 149 -17.57 -12.74 0.99
C ILE A 149 -18.66 -13.74 0.56
N ALA A 150 -18.76 -14.01 -0.73
CA ALA A 150 -19.72 -14.97 -1.26
C ALA A 150 -19.52 -16.38 -0.70
N VAL A 151 -18.27 -16.84 -0.50
CA VAL A 151 -17.96 -18.12 0.15
C VAL A 151 -18.01 -18.07 1.69
N GLY A 152 -18.37 -16.92 2.30
CA GLY A 152 -18.53 -16.79 3.75
C GLY A 152 -17.23 -16.50 4.53
N ALA A 153 -16.14 -16.13 3.87
CA ALA A 153 -14.91 -15.79 4.54
C ALA A 153 -15.04 -14.48 5.37
N ASN A 154 -14.25 -14.36 6.44
CA ASN A 154 -14.26 -13.17 7.29
C ASN A 154 -13.78 -11.93 6.52
N PRO A 155 -14.56 -10.82 6.48
CA PRO A 155 -14.24 -9.64 5.67
C PRO A 155 -12.91 -8.98 6.05
N ALA A 156 -12.62 -8.85 7.35
CA ALA A 156 -11.38 -8.22 7.82
C ALA A 156 -10.15 -9.06 7.46
N LEU A 157 -10.26 -10.39 7.53
CA LEU A 157 -9.18 -11.30 7.10
C LEU A 157 -8.96 -11.23 5.59
N LEU A 158 -10.02 -11.13 4.78
CA LEU A 158 -9.91 -10.97 3.33
C LEU A 158 -9.18 -9.68 2.95
N GLY A 159 -9.60 -8.56 3.55
CA GLY A 159 -8.90 -7.29 3.35
C GLY A 159 -7.44 -7.36 3.77
N GLY A 160 -7.17 -7.97 4.93
CA GLY A 160 -5.81 -8.22 5.41
C GLY A 160 -4.99 -9.11 4.49
N ALA A 161 -5.60 -10.13 3.86
CA ALA A 161 -4.94 -11.03 2.91
C ALA A 161 -4.56 -10.29 1.61
N ILE A 162 -5.43 -9.45 1.07
CA ILE A 162 -5.14 -8.61 -0.10
C ILE A 162 -3.98 -7.66 0.20
N LEU A 163 -4.03 -6.93 1.33
CA LEU A 163 -2.94 -6.03 1.75
C LEU A 163 -1.62 -6.79 1.95
N SER A 164 -1.69 -7.96 2.57
CA SER A 164 -0.52 -8.81 2.80
C SER A 164 0.12 -9.29 1.49
N GLY A 165 -0.69 -9.72 0.53
CA GLY A 165 -0.22 -10.15 -0.78
C GLY A 165 0.37 -8.98 -1.59
N ALA A 166 -0.31 -7.84 -1.64
CA ALA A 166 0.20 -6.64 -2.29
C ALA A 166 1.55 -6.20 -1.69
N ALA A 167 1.64 -6.26 -0.36
CA ALA A 167 2.87 -5.97 0.36
C ALA A 167 4.00 -6.98 0.06
N LEU A 168 3.71 -8.26 -0.14
CA LEU A 168 4.69 -9.28 -0.53
C LEU A 168 5.30 -8.95 -1.91
N GLY A 169 4.46 -8.65 -2.90
CA GLY A 169 4.91 -8.35 -4.24
C GLY A 169 5.79 -7.10 -4.31
N ASP A 170 5.42 -6.04 -3.63
CA ASP A 170 6.19 -4.79 -3.56
C ASP A 170 7.66 -5.01 -3.12
N ARG A 171 7.97 -6.12 -2.44
CA ARG A 171 9.31 -6.41 -1.92
C ARG A 171 10.16 -7.26 -2.81
N ILE A 172 9.57 -8.18 -3.56
CA ILE A 172 10.32 -9.13 -4.37
C ILE A 172 10.17 -8.93 -5.86
N ALA A 173 9.23 -8.09 -6.30
CA ALA A 173 9.12 -7.72 -7.70
C ALA A 173 10.34 -6.87 -8.12
N PRO A 174 11.13 -7.30 -9.11
CA PRO A 174 12.30 -6.55 -9.55
C PRO A 174 11.96 -5.23 -10.24
N VAL A 175 10.71 -5.07 -10.64
CA VAL A 175 10.17 -3.87 -11.29
C VAL A 175 9.45 -2.93 -10.30
N SER A 176 9.35 -3.30 -9.03
CA SER A 176 8.75 -2.43 -8.00
C SER A 176 9.63 -1.22 -7.72
N ASP A 177 9.02 -0.03 -7.75
CA ASP A 177 9.71 1.24 -7.42
C ASP A 177 10.41 1.18 -6.06
N THR A 178 9.77 0.57 -5.06
CA THR A 178 10.32 0.45 -3.70
C THR A 178 11.54 -0.46 -3.66
N ALA A 179 11.54 -1.57 -4.39
CA ALA A 179 12.66 -2.49 -4.47
C ALA A 179 13.84 -1.87 -5.23
N VAL A 180 13.55 -1.18 -6.33
CA VAL A 180 14.56 -0.47 -7.16
C VAL A 180 15.22 0.62 -6.33
N ILE A 181 14.45 1.53 -5.71
CA ILE A 181 15.01 2.66 -4.95
C ILE A 181 15.80 2.16 -3.74
N ALA A 182 15.29 1.16 -3.02
CA ALA A 182 16.03 0.59 -1.90
C ALA A 182 17.37 -0.03 -2.30
N ALA A 183 17.52 -0.50 -3.54
CA ALA A 183 18.80 -1.01 -4.06
C ALA A 183 19.72 0.12 -4.51
N ILE A 184 19.29 0.94 -5.48
CA ILE A 184 20.16 1.93 -6.14
C ILE A 184 20.63 3.07 -5.23
N THR A 185 19.98 3.28 -4.09
CA THR A 185 20.39 4.27 -3.09
C THR A 185 21.46 3.78 -2.14
N GLN A 186 21.80 2.48 -2.14
CA GLN A 186 22.84 1.91 -1.28
C GLN A 186 24.12 1.67 -2.08
N GLU A 187 25.13 2.48 -1.79
CA GLU A 187 26.40 2.48 -2.50
C GLU A 187 27.43 1.59 -1.78
N TYR A 188 28.34 0.99 -2.53
CA TYR A 188 29.53 0.34 -1.98
C TYR A 188 30.49 1.39 -1.38
N GLU A 189 31.49 0.93 -0.63
CA GLU A 189 32.46 1.82 0.03
C GLU A 189 33.32 2.60 -0.99
N ASP A 190 33.59 2.01 -2.16
CA ASP A 190 34.31 2.63 -3.27
C ASP A 190 33.60 3.83 -3.90
N GLY A 191 32.31 4.05 -3.55
CA GLY A 191 31.50 5.17 -4.06
C GLY A 191 31.17 5.14 -5.56
N GLY A 192 31.66 4.13 -6.29
CA GLY A 192 31.48 4.01 -7.74
C GLY A 192 30.35 3.08 -8.18
N ARG A 193 29.84 2.23 -7.27
CA ARG A 193 28.81 1.24 -7.58
C ARG A 193 27.70 1.27 -6.55
N THR A 194 26.49 1.03 -7.00
CA THR A 194 25.28 0.83 -6.15
C THR A 194 24.95 -0.66 -6.06
N ALA A 195 24.15 -1.03 -5.07
CA ALA A 195 23.66 -2.40 -4.97
C ALA A 195 22.77 -2.74 -6.18
N ASP A 196 22.97 -3.92 -6.74
CA ASP A 196 22.11 -4.43 -7.81
C ASP A 196 20.78 -4.96 -7.27
N ILE A 197 19.72 -4.83 -8.07
CA ILE A 197 18.37 -5.19 -7.68
C ILE A 197 18.26 -6.71 -7.43
N GLY A 198 18.82 -7.52 -8.32
CA GLY A 198 18.79 -8.98 -8.22
C GLY A 198 19.47 -9.51 -6.96
N GLY A 199 20.65 -9.00 -6.63
CA GLY A 199 21.39 -9.36 -5.42
C GLY A 199 20.67 -8.95 -4.14
N THR A 200 20.05 -7.76 -4.12
CA THR A 200 19.26 -7.30 -2.96
C THR A 200 18.02 -8.14 -2.75
N ILE A 201 17.32 -8.55 -3.82
CA ILE A 201 16.16 -9.45 -3.74
C ILE A 201 16.58 -10.82 -3.21
N ARG A 202 17.64 -11.41 -3.76
CA ARG A 202 18.16 -12.71 -3.28
C ARG A 202 18.54 -12.66 -1.81
N HIS A 203 19.15 -11.56 -1.36
CA HIS A 203 19.55 -11.39 0.03
C HIS A 203 18.36 -11.31 1.00
N ARG A 204 17.25 -10.68 0.58
CA ARG A 204 16.03 -10.56 1.42
C ARG A 204 15.10 -11.77 1.34
N LEU A 205 15.25 -12.62 0.31
CA LEU A 205 14.36 -13.74 0.03
C LEU A 205 14.13 -14.69 1.24
N PRO A 206 15.15 -15.09 2.03
CA PRO A 206 14.93 -15.94 3.21
C PRO A 206 13.97 -15.31 4.23
N ILE A 207 14.12 -14.01 4.51
CA ILE A 207 13.28 -13.28 5.46
C ILE A 207 11.84 -13.19 4.92
N VAL A 208 11.70 -12.89 3.63
CA VAL A 208 10.41 -12.79 2.94
C VAL A 208 9.68 -14.13 2.92
N LEU A 209 10.37 -15.23 2.56
CA LEU A 209 9.77 -16.56 2.53
C LEU A 209 9.34 -17.03 3.92
N THR A 210 10.17 -16.79 4.95
CA THR A 210 9.81 -17.11 6.34
C THR A 210 8.56 -16.34 6.77
N ALA A 211 8.51 -15.04 6.51
CA ALA A 211 7.34 -14.21 6.82
C ALA A 211 6.10 -14.67 6.03
N SER A 212 6.26 -15.04 4.75
CA SER A 212 5.15 -15.53 3.92
C SER A 212 4.59 -16.86 4.43
N LEU A 213 5.47 -17.79 4.81
CA LEU A 213 5.05 -19.09 5.38
C LEU A 213 4.28 -18.90 6.69
N LEU A 214 4.81 -18.07 7.59
CA LEU A 214 4.11 -17.72 8.83
C LEU A 214 2.76 -17.07 8.54
N THR A 215 2.70 -16.16 7.55
CA THR A 215 1.46 -15.50 7.13
C THR A 215 0.41 -16.51 6.66
N CYS A 216 0.79 -17.52 5.86
CA CYS A 216 -0.13 -18.57 5.46
C CYS A 216 -0.69 -19.33 6.66
N ILE A 217 0.16 -19.67 7.64
CA ILE A 217 -0.26 -20.33 8.88
C ILE A 217 -1.23 -19.44 9.67
N PHE A 218 -0.91 -18.14 9.82
CA PHE A 218 -1.76 -17.21 10.54
C PHE A 218 -3.13 -17.03 9.87
N PHE A 219 -3.19 -16.89 8.54
CA PHE A 219 -4.48 -16.82 7.82
C PHE A 219 -5.27 -18.09 7.92
N PHE A 220 -4.63 -19.26 7.84
CA PHE A 220 -5.30 -20.55 7.99
C PHE A 220 -5.89 -20.72 9.40
N VAL A 221 -5.11 -20.41 10.44
CA VAL A 221 -5.58 -20.50 11.83
C VAL A 221 -6.66 -19.47 12.12
N ALA A 222 -6.46 -18.20 11.70
CA ALA A 222 -7.43 -17.15 11.93
C ALA A 222 -8.75 -17.40 11.18
N GLY A 223 -8.69 -17.94 9.96
CA GLY A 223 -9.87 -18.34 9.19
C GLY A 223 -10.74 -19.38 9.89
N ARG A 224 -10.12 -20.24 10.75
CA ARG A 224 -10.84 -21.23 11.56
C ARG A 224 -11.38 -20.68 12.88
N LEU A 225 -10.67 -19.73 13.49
CA LEU A 225 -10.98 -19.23 14.83
C LEU A 225 -11.95 -18.05 14.82
N LEU A 226 -11.88 -17.22 13.80
CA LEU A 226 -12.73 -16.02 13.73
C LEU A 226 -14.09 -16.34 13.13
N PRO A 227 -15.16 -15.65 13.59
CA PRO A 227 -16.49 -15.82 13.05
C PRO A 227 -16.48 -15.61 11.54
N GLN A 228 -17.05 -16.57 10.84
CA GLN A 228 -17.31 -16.45 9.42
C GLN A 228 -18.45 -15.45 9.21
N SER A 229 -18.40 -14.67 8.14
CA SER A 229 -19.56 -13.90 7.73
C SER A 229 -20.68 -14.89 7.46
N PRO A 230 -21.93 -14.66 7.95
CA PRO A 230 -23.03 -15.48 7.47
C PRO A 230 -22.96 -15.34 5.95
N ALA A 231 -22.67 -16.46 5.28
CA ALA A 231 -22.73 -16.50 3.82
C ALA A 231 -24.03 -15.83 3.47
N SER A 232 -24.04 -14.80 2.65
CA SER A 232 -25.24 -14.05 2.28
C SER A 232 -26.12 -14.91 1.36
N LEU A 233 -26.28 -16.16 1.75
CA LEU A 233 -27.22 -17.15 1.24
C LEU A 233 -28.66 -16.81 1.64
N SER A 234 -28.93 -15.53 2.00
CA SER A 234 -30.30 -15.09 2.23
C SER A 234 -31.01 -14.94 0.88
N SER A 235 -31.68 -16.04 0.55
CA SER A 235 -33.07 -16.00 0.08
C SER A 235 -33.40 -15.39 -1.29
N THR A 236 -32.57 -15.44 -2.25
CA THR A 236 -32.98 -15.67 -3.64
C THR A 236 -31.71 -16.05 -4.37
N ILE A 237 -31.52 -17.33 -4.60
CA ILE A 237 -30.62 -17.80 -5.65
C ILE A 237 -31.27 -17.25 -6.94
N SER A 238 -30.94 -16.00 -7.25
CA SER A 238 -31.20 -15.48 -8.57
C SER A 238 -30.43 -16.37 -9.53
N ASP A 239 -31.09 -16.85 -10.55
CA ASP A 239 -30.47 -17.71 -11.59
C ASP A 239 -29.47 -16.91 -12.45
N GLU A 240 -28.82 -15.92 -11.83
CA GLU A 240 -27.96 -14.92 -12.49
C GLU A 240 -26.50 -15.40 -12.64
N TRP A 241 -26.34 -16.63 -13.11
CA TRP A 241 -25.01 -17.16 -13.48
C TRP A 241 -24.31 -16.30 -14.55
N PHE A 242 -25.07 -15.52 -15.31
CA PHE A 242 -24.53 -14.61 -16.34
C PHE A 242 -23.55 -13.57 -15.78
N GLY A 243 -23.72 -13.14 -14.53
CA GLY A 243 -22.78 -12.24 -13.84
C GLY A 243 -21.36 -12.80 -13.72
N LEU A 244 -21.20 -14.14 -13.75
CA LEU A 244 -19.87 -14.78 -13.80
C LEU A 244 -19.06 -14.41 -15.05
N THR A 245 -19.71 -14.03 -16.15
CA THR A 245 -19.00 -13.60 -17.35
C THR A 245 -18.15 -12.37 -17.11
N MET A 246 -18.49 -11.55 -16.10
CA MET A 246 -17.71 -10.40 -15.65
C MET A 246 -16.37 -10.78 -14.98
N ILE A 247 -16.12 -12.06 -14.73
CA ILE A 247 -14.77 -12.52 -14.32
C ILE A 247 -13.79 -12.47 -15.51
N LEU A 248 -14.27 -12.64 -16.76
CA LEU A 248 -13.40 -12.64 -17.94
C LEU A 248 -12.58 -11.32 -18.10
N PRO A 249 -13.18 -10.11 -18.01
CA PRO A 249 -12.42 -8.87 -17.99
C PRO A 249 -11.30 -8.86 -16.94
N THR A 250 -11.58 -9.36 -15.75
CA THR A 250 -10.59 -9.44 -14.66
C THR A 250 -9.47 -10.42 -14.98
N LEU A 251 -9.80 -11.58 -15.52
CA LEU A 251 -8.79 -12.55 -15.96
C LEU A 251 -7.88 -11.96 -17.03
N VAL A 252 -8.42 -11.14 -17.95
CA VAL A 252 -7.62 -10.44 -18.97
C VAL A 252 -6.72 -9.39 -18.33
N VAL A 253 -7.22 -8.59 -17.38
CA VAL A 253 -6.37 -7.64 -16.60
C VAL A 253 -5.22 -8.37 -15.93
N ILE A 254 -5.51 -9.49 -15.29
CA ILE A 254 -4.53 -10.34 -14.61
C ILE A 254 -3.51 -10.89 -15.64
N ALA A 255 -3.97 -11.48 -16.71
CA ALA A 255 -3.11 -12.06 -17.76
C ALA A 255 -2.18 -11.02 -18.40
N LEU A 256 -2.70 -9.83 -18.75
CA LEU A 256 -1.89 -8.73 -19.28
C LEU A 256 -0.85 -8.24 -18.27
N SER A 257 -1.21 -8.21 -16.98
CA SER A 257 -0.28 -7.85 -15.91
C SER A 257 0.84 -8.88 -15.76
N PHE A 258 0.56 -10.17 -15.87
CA PHE A 258 1.58 -11.23 -15.93
C PHE A 258 2.49 -11.12 -17.17
N LEU A 259 1.99 -10.59 -18.26
CA LEU A 259 2.77 -10.28 -19.47
C LEU A 259 3.54 -8.96 -19.34
N HIS A 260 3.61 -8.36 -18.17
CA HIS A 260 4.27 -7.08 -17.88
C HIS A 260 3.75 -5.89 -18.70
N VAL A 261 2.50 -5.95 -19.16
CA VAL A 261 1.84 -4.81 -19.78
C VAL A 261 1.57 -3.74 -18.71
N ASN A 262 1.66 -2.47 -19.10
CA ASN A 262 1.40 -1.36 -18.19
C ASN A 262 0.01 -1.48 -17.56
N ILE A 263 -0.09 -1.29 -16.23
CA ILE A 263 -1.33 -1.48 -15.45
C ILE A 263 -2.49 -0.61 -15.97
N PHE A 264 -2.22 0.60 -16.47
CA PHE A 264 -3.25 1.47 -17.04
C PHE A 264 -3.83 0.86 -18.32
N VAL A 265 -2.98 0.29 -19.17
CA VAL A 265 -3.42 -0.39 -20.42
C VAL A 265 -4.19 -1.66 -20.08
N SER A 266 -3.73 -2.43 -19.08
CA SER A 266 -4.42 -3.65 -18.63
C SER A 266 -5.82 -3.34 -18.11
N LEU A 267 -5.97 -2.32 -17.25
CA LEU A 267 -7.27 -1.89 -16.71
C LEU A 267 -8.18 -1.34 -17.80
N PHE A 268 -7.64 -0.52 -18.73
CA PHE A 268 -8.43 -0.02 -19.85
C PHE A 268 -8.93 -1.17 -20.75
N SER A 269 -8.10 -2.16 -21.04
CA SER A 269 -8.51 -3.38 -21.78
C SER A 269 -9.61 -4.14 -21.03
N GLY A 270 -9.49 -4.23 -19.69
CA GLY A 270 -10.53 -4.80 -18.84
C GLY A 270 -11.86 -4.04 -18.91
N ILE A 271 -11.82 -2.71 -18.88
CA ILE A 271 -13.00 -1.85 -19.03
C ILE A 271 -13.67 -2.09 -20.40
N VAL A 272 -12.90 -2.04 -21.47
CA VAL A 272 -13.43 -2.25 -22.83
C VAL A 272 -14.09 -3.62 -22.94
N LEU A 273 -13.42 -4.66 -22.42
CA LEU A 273 -13.98 -6.02 -22.47
C LEU A 273 -15.22 -6.17 -21.57
N ALA A 274 -15.25 -5.55 -20.39
CA ALA A 274 -16.41 -5.55 -19.51
C ALA A 274 -17.62 -4.89 -20.18
N VAL A 275 -17.42 -3.74 -20.84
CA VAL A 275 -18.49 -3.06 -21.61
C VAL A 275 -18.96 -3.94 -22.76
N LEU A 276 -18.06 -4.56 -23.51
CA LEU A 276 -18.45 -5.44 -24.63
C LEU A 276 -19.26 -6.65 -24.14
N ILE A 277 -18.81 -7.32 -23.08
CA ILE A 277 -19.52 -8.48 -22.51
C ILE A 277 -20.87 -8.04 -21.92
N GLY A 278 -20.89 -7.00 -21.10
CA GLY A 278 -22.11 -6.53 -20.44
C GLY A 278 -23.20 -6.13 -21.42
N THR A 279 -22.85 -5.39 -22.47
CA THR A 279 -23.81 -4.98 -23.52
C THR A 279 -24.24 -6.13 -24.40
N THR A 280 -23.36 -7.04 -24.80
CA THR A 280 -23.70 -8.20 -25.65
C THR A 280 -24.51 -9.26 -24.91
N MET A 281 -24.27 -9.47 -23.63
CA MET A 281 -25.02 -10.39 -22.76
C MET A 281 -26.32 -9.77 -22.22
N GLY A 282 -26.55 -8.46 -22.46
CA GLY A 282 -27.72 -7.77 -21.96
C GLY A 282 -27.75 -7.54 -20.45
N LEU A 283 -26.58 -7.54 -19.79
CA LEU A 283 -26.45 -7.30 -18.34
C LEU A 283 -26.72 -5.83 -18.00
N PHE A 284 -26.31 -4.92 -18.87
CA PHE A 284 -26.58 -3.48 -18.79
C PHE A 284 -26.58 -2.84 -20.18
N GLY A 285 -27.23 -1.69 -20.31
CA GLY A 285 -27.23 -0.89 -21.52
C GLY A 285 -26.13 0.18 -21.52
N LEU A 286 -25.91 0.82 -22.65
CA LEU A 286 -25.00 1.97 -22.73
C LEU A 286 -25.49 3.17 -21.91
N SER A 287 -26.80 3.28 -21.67
CA SER A 287 -27.41 4.28 -20.77
C SER A 287 -26.98 4.11 -19.31
N ASP A 288 -26.68 2.88 -18.88
CA ASP A 288 -26.29 2.60 -17.51
C ASP A 288 -24.83 2.97 -17.27
N LEU A 289 -24.04 3.10 -18.33
CA LEU A 289 -22.67 3.60 -18.27
C LEU A 289 -22.61 5.13 -18.11
N VAL A 290 -23.45 5.84 -18.88
CA VAL A 290 -23.60 7.31 -18.81
C VAL A 290 -25.03 7.66 -19.17
N CYS A 291 -25.77 8.22 -18.23
CA CYS A 291 -27.15 8.65 -18.41
C CYS A 291 -27.28 10.16 -18.15
N LEU A 292 -28.09 10.82 -18.97
CA LEU A 292 -28.46 12.23 -18.78
C LEU A 292 -29.87 12.28 -18.20
N GLU A 293 -30.00 12.57 -16.92
CA GLU A 293 -31.28 12.75 -16.24
C GLU A 293 -31.51 14.24 -15.94
N GLY A 294 -32.16 14.90 -16.87
CA GLY A 294 -32.36 16.36 -16.79
C GLY A 294 -31.03 17.11 -16.88
N ASN A 295 -30.64 17.78 -15.77
CA ASN A 295 -29.36 18.50 -15.67
C ASN A 295 -28.26 17.67 -14.95
N ASN A 296 -28.55 16.45 -14.53
CA ASN A 296 -27.58 15.58 -13.87
C ASN A 296 -27.06 14.52 -14.82
N VAL A 297 -25.78 14.17 -14.65
CA VAL A 297 -25.15 13.06 -15.34
C VAL A 297 -24.89 11.97 -14.30
N SER A 298 -25.36 10.76 -14.55
CA SER A 298 -25.22 9.57 -13.70
C SER A 298 -24.71 8.37 -14.51
N GLY A 299 -24.49 7.25 -13.87
CA GLY A 299 -24.08 6.00 -14.50
C GLY A 299 -22.69 5.53 -14.05
N ALA A 300 -22.38 4.26 -14.35
CA ALA A 300 -21.22 3.55 -13.82
C ALA A 300 -19.88 4.30 -13.96
N VAL A 301 -19.70 5.03 -15.07
CA VAL A 301 -18.46 5.80 -15.30
C VAL A 301 -18.40 7.01 -14.40
N VAL A 302 -19.49 7.77 -14.32
CA VAL A 302 -19.55 9.03 -13.53
C VAL A 302 -19.46 8.72 -12.05
N ASP A 303 -20.24 7.74 -11.59
CA ASP A 303 -20.30 7.32 -10.20
C ASP A 303 -18.98 6.67 -9.76
N GLY A 304 -18.30 5.97 -10.65
CA GLY A 304 -16.96 5.41 -10.42
C GLY A 304 -15.91 6.48 -10.16
N ILE A 305 -15.91 7.54 -10.97
CA ILE A 305 -15.02 8.70 -10.78
C ILE A 305 -15.36 9.43 -9.47
N ALA A 306 -16.64 9.72 -9.25
CA ALA A 306 -17.12 10.44 -8.07
C ALA A 306 -16.81 9.68 -6.78
N GLY A 307 -16.98 8.35 -6.77
CA GLY A 307 -16.67 7.48 -5.64
C GLY A 307 -15.21 7.51 -5.20
N MET A 308 -14.28 7.73 -6.13
CA MET A 308 -12.85 7.79 -5.86
C MET A 308 -12.30 9.21 -5.63
N ALA A 309 -13.05 10.26 -5.96
CA ALA A 309 -12.54 11.64 -5.92
C ALA A 309 -12.02 12.04 -4.53
N ASN A 310 -12.76 11.74 -3.47
CA ASN A 310 -12.40 12.17 -2.12
C ASN A 310 -11.15 11.46 -1.59
N ILE A 311 -10.93 10.19 -1.92
CA ILE A 311 -9.70 9.49 -1.52
C ILE A 311 -8.49 9.98 -2.32
N CYS A 312 -8.67 10.39 -3.57
CA CYS A 312 -7.62 11.02 -4.36
C CYS A 312 -7.17 12.34 -3.74
N ILE A 313 -8.12 13.17 -3.30
CA ILE A 313 -7.83 14.43 -2.60
C ILE A 313 -7.11 14.13 -1.27
N LEU A 314 -7.58 13.14 -0.50
CA LEU A 314 -6.94 12.74 0.74
C LEU A 314 -5.49 12.31 0.53
N LEU A 315 -5.21 11.51 -0.49
CA LEU A 315 -3.85 11.10 -0.86
C LEU A 315 -2.95 12.31 -1.11
N MET A 316 -3.41 13.27 -1.93
CA MET A 316 -2.66 14.49 -2.25
C MET A 316 -2.38 15.33 -1.00
N VAL A 317 -3.35 15.45 -0.10
CA VAL A 317 -3.22 16.13 1.19
C VAL A 317 -2.16 15.46 2.06
N VAL A 318 -2.22 14.14 2.23
CA VAL A 318 -1.26 13.40 3.07
C VAL A 318 0.16 13.46 2.48
N VAL A 319 0.29 13.36 1.15
CA VAL A 319 1.59 13.52 0.47
C VAL A 319 2.15 14.93 0.68
N SER A 320 1.31 15.97 0.64
CA SER A 320 1.72 17.35 0.90
C SER A 320 2.17 17.58 2.33
N LEU A 321 1.43 17.06 3.31
CA LEU A 321 1.82 17.10 4.73
C LEU A 321 3.16 16.39 4.97
N SER A 322 3.37 15.24 4.34
CA SER A 322 4.66 14.53 4.38
C SER A 322 5.78 15.35 3.74
N GLY A 323 5.49 16.04 2.63
CA GLY A 323 6.41 16.94 1.94
C GLY A 323 6.92 18.09 2.81
N LEU A 324 6.07 18.64 3.68
CA LEU A 324 6.48 19.65 4.65
C LEU A 324 7.53 19.14 5.62
N ILE A 325 7.36 17.91 6.13
CA ILE A 325 8.33 17.28 7.05
C ILE A 325 9.68 17.10 6.35
N ILE A 326 9.65 16.67 5.10
CA ILE A 326 10.86 16.46 4.29
C ILE A 326 11.61 17.77 4.08
N ARG A 327 10.92 18.81 3.62
CA ARG A 327 11.51 20.13 3.29
C ARG A 327 11.91 20.97 4.48
N SER A 328 11.38 20.70 5.67
CA SER A 328 11.73 21.42 6.90
C SER A 328 13.11 21.07 7.45
N GLY A 329 13.77 20.06 6.91
CA GLY A 329 15.02 19.53 7.49
C GLY A 329 14.82 18.83 8.84
N CYS A 330 13.57 18.64 9.31
CA CYS A 330 13.27 17.96 10.55
C CYS A 330 13.87 16.54 10.57
N MET A 331 13.80 15.86 9.44
CA MET A 331 14.44 14.55 9.25
C MET A 331 15.95 14.65 9.48
N ASN A 332 16.64 15.64 8.92
CA ASN A 332 18.08 15.84 9.09
C ASN A 332 18.44 16.09 10.56
N SER A 333 17.61 16.81 11.31
CA SER A 333 17.82 17.05 12.73
C SER A 333 17.70 15.76 13.56
N ILE A 334 16.72 14.92 13.27
CA ILE A 334 16.56 13.59 13.87
C ILE A 334 17.77 12.70 13.54
N LEU A 335 18.20 12.72 12.26
CA LEU A 335 19.35 11.95 11.78
C LEU A 335 20.66 12.35 12.49
N SER A 336 20.89 13.66 12.63
CA SER A 336 22.10 14.18 13.32
C SER A 336 22.12 13.84 14.82
N PHE A 337 20.95 13.87 15.47
CA PHE A 337 20.81 13.44 16.87
C PHE A 337 21.15 11.95 17.03
N MET A 338 20.63 11.09 16.17
CA MET A 338 20.90 9.65 16.20
C MET A 338 22.38 9.33 15.95
N ASN A 339 23.00 9.98 14.95
CA ASN A 339 24.43 9.78 14.64
C ASN A 339 25.37 10.03 15.84
N ARG A 340 24.99 10.94 16.74
CA ARG A 340 25.81 11.22 17.96
C ARG A 340 25.72 10.12 19.01
N HIS A 341 24.69 9.28 18.97
CA HIS A 341 24.44 8.25 20.00
C HIS A 341 24.80 6.83 19.53
N ILE A 342 25.06 6.61 18.23
CA ILE A 342 25.49 5.33 17.69
C ILE A 342 26.98 5.15 18.02
N ARG A 343 27.29 4.31 19.02
CA ARG A 343 28.65 3.86 19.32
C ARG A 343 29.05 2.70 18.40
N HIS A 344 30.32 2.32 18.36
CA HIS A 344 31.00 1.37 17.47
C HIS A 344 30.39 -0.06 17.37
N SER A 345 29.12 -0.24 17.60
CA SER A 345 28.42 -1.54 17.51
C SER A 345 27.60 -1.64 16.22
N THR A 346 27.90 -2.64 15.41
CA THR A 346 27.16 -2.94 14.17
C THR A 346 25.68 -3.24 14.45
N ILE A 347 25.39 -3.88 15.60
CA ILE A 347 23.99 -4.14 16.04
C ILE A 347 23.23 -2.83 16.26
N LEU A 348 23.85 -1.89 17.00
CA LEU A 348 23.23 -0.60 17.24
C LEU A 348 23.05 0.21 15.97
N ALA A 349 23.98 0.08 15.00
CA ALA A 349 23.85 0.71 13.70
C ALA A 349 22.69 0.10 12.88
N GLU A 350 22.53 -1.22 12.83
CA GLU A 350 21.40 -1.88 12.17
C GLU A 350 20.05 -1.53 12.84
N LEU A 351 20.00 -1.52 14.18
CA LEU A 351 18.81 -1.11 14.91
C LEU A 351 18.47 0.37 14.70
N SER A 352 19.46 1.23 14.54
CA SER A 352 19.27 2.64 14.21
C SER A 352 18.72 2.80 12.79
N ILE A 353 19.24 2.06 11.81
CA ILE A 353 18.71 2.00 10.45
C ILE A 353 17.26 1.52 10.50
N PHE A 354 16.97 0.43 11.23
CA PHE A 354 15.63 -0.11 11.38
C PHE A 354 14.66 0.92 11.99
N SER A 355 15.03 1.51 13.13
CA SER A 355 14.17 2.46 13.85
C SER A 355 13.89 3.72 13.05
N MET A 356 14.92 4.27 12.39
CA MET A 356 14.75 5.48 11.57
C MET A 356 13.96 5.21 10.30
N THR A 357 14.13 4.03 9.70
CA THR A 357 13.30 3.60 8.58
C THR A 357 11.84 3.43 9.00
N ALA A 358 11.59 2.89 10.20
CA ALA A 358 10.25 2.78 10.75
C ALA A 358 9.62 4.16 11.00
N VAL A 359 10.34 5.09 11.60
CA VAL A 359 9.88 6.48 11.80
C VAL A 359 9.55 7.13 10.47
N SER A 360 10.42 7.02 9.46
CA SER A 360 10.15 7.55 8.12
C SER A 360 8.90 6.93 7.50
N GLY A 361 8.73 5.60 7.63
CA GLY A 361 7.56 4.88 7.14
C GLY A 361 6.25 5.31 7.82
N ILE A 362 6.28 5.58 9.12
CA ILE A 362 5.11 6.10 9.86
C ILE A 362 4.78 7.53 9.41
N LEU A 363 5.79 8.40 9.33
CA LEU A 363 5.59 9.80 8.96
C LEU A 363 5.18 9.98 7.49
N ILE A 364 5.55 9.06 6.60
CA ILE A 364 5.32 9.15 5.15
C ILE A 364 4.54 7.91 4.66
N ALA A 365 3.55 7.46 5.43
CA ALA A 365 2.80 6.24 5.13
C ALA A 365 1.88 6.33 3.89
N ALA A 366 1.78 7.48 3.24
CA ALA A 366 0.98 7.63 2.03
C ALA A 366 1.59 6.86 0.84
N VAL A 367 2.92 6.96 0.66
CA VAL A 367 3.64 6.40 -0.49
C VAL A 367 5.03 5.92 -0.10
N ASN A 368 5.28 4.62 -0.23
CA ASN A 368 6.56 3.96 0.09
C ASN A 368 7.77 4.60 -0.60
N THR A 369 7.63 4.96 -1.87
CA THR A 369 8.68 5.50 -2.72
C THR A 369 9.29 6.76 -2.14
N ILE A 370 8.45 7.70 -1.68
CA ILE A 370 8.88 8.97 -1.09
C ILE A 370 9.61 8.70 0.24
N ALA A 371 9.04 7.85 1.09
CA ALA A 371 9.64 7.49 2.37
C ALA A 371 11.03 6.86 2.19
N ASN A 372 11.21 5.98 1.20
CA ASN A 372 12.50 5.37 0.85
C ASN A 372 13.54 6.42 0.44
N ILE A 373 13.18 7.33 -0.48
CA ILE A 373 14.09 8.37 -0.96
C ILE A 373 14.56 9.26 0.19
N CYS A 374 13.68 9.59 1.12
CA CYS A 374 13.99 10.47 2.24
C CYS A 374 14.98 9.88 3.23
N ILE A 375 14.85 8.60 3.55
CA ILE A 375 15.70 7.95 4.57
C ILE A 375 16.96 7.32 3.98
N ALA A 376 17.00 7.05 2.69
CA ALA A 376 18.10 6.35 2.03
C ALA A 376 19.49 6.99 2.26
N PRO A 377 19.68 8.32 2.23
CA PRO A 377 20.98 8.94 2.50
C PRO A 377 21.51 8.62 3.89
N PHE A 378 20.62 8.59 4.91
CA PHE A 378 20.99 8.21 6.26
C PHE A 378 21.41 6.74 6.33
N VAL A 379 20.59 5.85 5.77
CA VAL A 379 20.87 4.40 5.74
C VAL A 379 22.23 4.14 5.06
N ASN A 380 22.51 4.85 3.98
CA ASN A 380 23.78 4.74 3.25
C ASN A 380 24.96 5.26 4.10
N SER A 381 24.81 6.41 4.75
CA SER A 381 25.85 7.02 5.59
C SER A 381 26.22 6.15 6.79
N ILE A 382 25.23 5.75 7.61
CA ILE A 382 25.44 4.88 8.77
C ILE A 382 25.96 3.52 8.35
N GLY A 383 25.41 2.97 7.25
CA GLY A 383 25.81 1.67 6.74
C GLY A 383 27.28 1.65 6.28
N LYS A 384 27.77 2.69 5.61
CA LYS A 384 29.19 2.84 5.22
C LYS A 384 30.08 3.01 6.48
N GLN A 385 29.68 3.86 7.41
CA GLN A 385 30.46 4.10 8.65
C GLN A 385 30.67 2.82 9.48
N HIS A 386 29.69 1.91 9.48
CA HIS A 386 29.72 0.65 10.24
C HIS A 386 29.97 -0.59 9.39
N GLN A 387 30.43 -0.41 8.14
CA GLN A 387 30.79 -1.49 7.18
C GLN A 387 29.65 -2.51 6.96
N ILE A 388 28.38 -2.06 7.04
CA ILE A 388 27.23 -2.89 6.75
C ILE A 388 27.09 -3.05 5.24
N HIS A 389 27.06 -4.29 4.75
CA HIS A 389 26.99 -4.58 3.32
C HIS A 389 25.78 -3.92 2.65
N PRO A 390 25.88 -3.35 1.43
CA PRO A 390 24.79 -2.65 0.73
C PRO A 390 23.50 -3.45 0.62
N TYR A 391 23.59 -4.78 0.35
CA TYR A 391 22.43 -5.65 0.29
C TYR A 391 21.68 -5.75 1.63
N ARG A 392 22.42 -5.72 2.74
CA ARG A 392 21.82 -5.72 4.08
C ARG A 392 21.09 -4.43 4.38
N ARG A 393 21.69 -3.29 4.07
CA ARG A 393 21.08 -1.96 4.20
C ARG A 393 19.80 -1.85 3.38
N SER A 394 19.88 -2.25 2.10
CA SER A 394 18.71 -2.29 1.20
C SER A 394 17.61 -3.24 1.71
N THR A 395 17.98 -4.38 2.32
CA THR A 395 17.02 -5.32 2.90
C THR A 395 16.25 -4.69 4.06
N ILE A 396 16.94 -4.08 5.03
CA ILE A 396 16.28 -3.40 6.17
C ILE A 396 15.39 -2.27 5.65
N LEU A 397 15.91 -1.44 4.76
CA LEU A 397 15.18 -0.32 4.18
C LEU A 397 13.87 -0.78 3.53
N ALA A 398 13.93 -1.74 2.60
CA ALA A 398 12.76 -2.21 1.88
C ALA A 398 11.75 -2.96 2.78
N THR A 399 12.22 -3.78 3.73
CA THR A 399 11.32 -4.58 4.56
C THR A 399 10.59 -3.75 5.60
N VAL A 400 11.22 -2.74 6.16
CA VAL A 400 10.62 -1.92 7.22
C VAL A 400 9.68 -0.86 6.66
N ILE A 401 10.12 -0.11 5.63
CA ILE A 401 9.36 1.03 5.14
C ILE A 401 8.01 0.63 4.56
N CYS A 402 8.00 -0.48 3.82
CA CYS A 402 6.78 -0.97 3.18
C CYS A 402 5.76 -1.60 4.15
N THR A 403 5.99 -1.60 5.45
CA THR A 403 5.00 -2.11 6.41
C THR A 403 3.86 -1.10 6.61
N PHE A 404 4.21 0.16 6.83
CA PHE A 404 3.31 1.16 7.37
C PHE A 404 2.16 1.59 6.44
N PRO A 405 2.34 1.75 5.13
CA PRO A 405 1.23 2.07 4.22
C PRO A 405 0.14 1.01 4.16
N PHE A 406 0.47 -0.25 4.49
CA PHE A 406 -0.46 -1.37 4.46
C PHE A 406 -1.19 -1.60 5.79
N VAL A 407 -0.70 -1.02 6.89
CA VAL A 407 -1.27 -1.26 8.22
C VAL A 407 -1.84 -0.01 8.87
N LEU A 408 -1.31 1.19 8.57
CA LEU A 408 -1.77 2.41 9.23
C LEU A 408 -3.12 2.88 8.65
N PRO A 409 -4.03 3.41 9.51
CA PRO A 409 -5.35 3.87 9.07
C PRO A 409 -5.33 4.98 8.02
N TYR A 410 -4.26 5.76 7.97
CA TYR A 410 -4.02 6.82 6.98
C TYR A 410 -3.04 6.39 5.87
N GLY A 411 -2.65 5.13 5.86
CA GLY A 411 -1.78 4.56 4.83
C GLY A 411 -2.48 4.49 3.48
N GLY A 412 -1.78 4.86 2.40
CA GLY A 412 -2.38 4.92 1.07
C GLY A 412 -2.95 3.56 0.61
N CYS A 413 -2.27 2.47 0.95
CA CYS A 413 -2.73 1.11 0.62
C CYS A 413 -4.00 0.71 1.39
N MET A 414 -4.06 1.03 2.69
CA MET A 414 -5.23 0.77 3.53
C MET A 414 -6.46 1.54 3.02
N LEU A 415 -6.28 2.84 2.75
CA LEU A 415 -7.37 3.69 2.26
C LEU A 415 -7.88 3.23 0.88
N LEU A 416 -6.97 2.84 -0.02
CA LEU A 416 -7.34 2.31 -1.33
C LEU A 416 -8.14 1.02 -1.21
N LEU A 417 -7.73 0.10 -0.33
CA LEU A 417 -8.47 -1.15 -0.10
C LEU A 417 -9.89 -0.87 0.38
N LEU A 418 -10.07 0.01 1.37
CA LEU A 418 -11.39 0.36 1.90
C LEU A 418 -12.32 0.90 0.79
N LYS A 419 -11.79 1.77 -0.07
CA LYS A 419 -12.57 2.28 -1.21
C LYS A 419 -12.80 1.24 -2.30
N GLY A 420 -11.84 0.36 -2.55
CA GLY A 420 -12.04 -0.76 -3.47
C GLY A 420 -13.14 -1.72 -2.98
N ILE A 421 -13.19 -2.00 -1.69
CA ILE A 421 -14.27 -2.80 -1.07
C ILE A 421 -15.64 -2.12 -1.23
N GLU A 422 -15.72 -0.82 -0.96
CA GLU A 422 -16.96 -0.06 -1.15
C GLU A 422 -17.41 -0.09 -2.62
N ALA A 423 -16.48 0.07 -3.56
CA ALA A 423 -16.75 0.02 -4.99
C ALA A 423 -17.10 -1.39 -5.50
N SER A 424 -16.70 -2.46 -4.79
CA SER A 424 -16.98 -3.84 -5.20
C SER A 424 -18.45 -4.26 -5.09
N GLY A 425 -19.29 -3.46 -4.45
CA GLY A 425 -20.71 -3.76 -4.27
C GLY A 425 -21.03 -4.89 -3.28
N SER A 426 -20.05 -5.36 -2.51
CA SER A 426 -20.20 -6.48 -1.57
C SER A 426 -21.09 -6.18 -0.34
N ASN A 427 -21.65 -4.98 -0.22
CA ASN A 427 -22.47 -4.51 0.92
C ASN A 427 -21.80 -4.69 2.31
N VAL A 428 -20.49 -4.78 2.35
CA VAL A 428 -19.70 -4.90 3.57
C VAL A 428 -19.06 -3.55 3.89
N SER A 429 -19.29 -3.05 5.11
CA SER A 429 -18.62 -1.87 5.64
C SER A 429 -17.49 -2.30 6.56
N LEU A 430 -16.26 -1.98 6.19
CA LEU A 430 -15.07 -2.18 7.01
C LEU A 430 -14.42 -0.85 7.36
N GLN A 431 -13.89 -0.78 8.57
CA GLN A 431 -13.07 0.35 9.00
C GLN A 431 -11.59 -0.04 9.06
N ALA A 432 -10.72 0.96 8.98
CA ALA A 432 -9.28 0.73 9.08
C ALA A 432 -8.86 0.10 10.43
N THR A 433 -9.62 0.36 11.49
CA THR A 433 -9.44 -0.25 12.81
C THR A 433 -9.65 -1.75 12.81
N ASP A 434 -10.67 -2.22 12.08
CA ASP A 434 -11.00 -3.65 11.97
C ASP A 434 -9.89 -4.43 11.28
N MET A 435 -9.15 -3.72 10.41
CA MET A 435 -8.10 -4.30 9.59
C MET A 435 -6.68 -3.97 10.05
N PHE A 436 -6.49 -3.26 11.18
CA PHE A 436 -5.16 -2.86 11.64
C PHE A 436 -4.22 -4.05 11.90
N LEU A 437 -4.72 -5.12 12.47
CA LEU A 437 -3.92 -6.33 12.79
C LEU A 437 -4.00 -7.41 11.71
N THR A 438 -4.99 -7.37 10.82
CA THR A 438 -5.23 -8.45 9.85
C THR A 438 -4.24 -8.51 8.68
N PRO A 439 -3.51 -7.46 8.28
CA PRO A 439 -2.39 -7.60 7.34
C PRO A 439 -1.20 -8.30 8.00
N PHE A 440 -1.29 -9.63 8.19
CA PHE A 440 -0.30 -10.39 8.94
C PHE A 440 1.11 -10.33 8.33
N TYR A 441 1.22 -10.34 7.00
CA TYR A 441 2.52 -10.33 6.34
C TYR A 441 3.36 -9.08 6.65
N PRO A 442 2.86 -7.84 6.56
CA PRO A 442 3.62 -6.66 6.95
C PRO A 442 4.13 -6.72 8.39
N TRP A 443 3.30 -7.16 9.34
CA TRP A 443 3.69 -7.29 10.75
C TRP A 443 4.73 -8.38 10.97
N LEU A 444 4.51 -9.57 10.41
CA LEU A 444 5.45 -10.68 10.52
C LEU A 444 6.78 -10.37 9.84
N LEU A 445 6.76 -9.68 8.69
CA LEU A 445 7.97 -9.24 8.02
C LEU A 445 8.77 -8.24 8.87
N LEU A 446 8.08 -7.30 9.54
CA LEU A 446 8.71 -6.34 10.45
C LEU A 446 9.42 -7.08 11.59
N ILE A 447 8.73 -8.06 12.21
CA ILE A 447 9.29 -8.89 13.28
C ILE A 447 10.47 -9.73 12.76
N CYS A 448 10.34 -10.39 11.62
CA CYS A 448 11.42 -11.16 10.99
C CYS A 448 12.62 -10.29 10.63
N SER A 449 12.40 -9.05 10.17
CA SER A 449 13.46 -8.10 9.86
C SER A 449 14.19 -7.64 11.13
N LEU A 450 13.45 -7.39 12.21
CA LEU A 450 14.03 -7.03 13.51
C LEU A 450 14.84 -8.20 14.09
N THR A 451 14.29 -9.40 14.12
CA THR A 451 15.00 -10.59 14.61
C THR A 451 16.27 -10.89 13.80
N ALA A 452 16.24 -10.67 12.49
CA ALA A 452 17.39 -10.83 11.64
C ALA A 452 18.55 -9.86 11.98
N CYS A 453 18.25 -8.68 12.56
CA CYS A 453 19.29 -7.77 13.06
C CYS A 453 20.08 -8.38 14.24
N PHE A 454 19.44 -9.23 15.05
CA PHE A 454 20.12 -9.88 16.20
C PHE A 454 20.82 -11.18 15.81
N ILE A 455 20.22 -12.02 14.98
CA ILE A 455 20.72 -13.38 14.68
C ILE A 455 22.01 -13.33 13.87
N ARG A 456 22.11 -12.50 12.87
CA ARG A 456 23.27 -12.46 11.94
C ARG A 456 24.53 -11.88 12.57
N ASN A 457 24.39 -11.02 13.57
CA ASN A 457 25.54 -10.51 14.32
C ASN A 457 26.16 -11.56 15.25
N ARG A 458 25.39 -12.56 15.70
CA ARG A 458 25.95 -13.69 16.45
C ARG A 458 26.92 -14.53 15.61
N HIS A 459 26.61 -14.71 14.33
CA HIS A 459 27.46 -15.49 13.41
C HIS A 459 28.77 -14.75 13.03
N ASN A 460 28.73 -13.41 12.91
CA ASN A 460 29.95 -12.63 12.65
C ASN A 460 30.89 -12.58 13.86
N ASN A 461 30.36 -12.56 15.09
CA ASN A 461 31.17 -12.61 16.30
C ASN A 461 31.82 -13.99 16.48
N GLU A 462 31.16 -15.08 16.12
CA GLU A 462 31.74 -16.43 16.21
C GLU A 462 32.80 -16.71 15.15
N THR A 463 32.74 -16.02 13.99
CA THR A 463 33.78 -16.14 12.94
C THR A 463 35.01 -15.27 13.23
N THR A 464 34.86 -14.13 13.90
CA THR A 464 36.00 -13.28 14.34
C THR A 464 36.72 -13.87 15.54
N ASP A 465 36.03 -14.61 16.42
CA ASP A 465 36.68 -15.31 17.56
C ASP A 465 37.48 -16.57 17.11
N LYS A 466 37.16 -17.15 15.95
CA LYS A 466 37.89 -18.31 15.40
C LYS A 466 39.10 -17.94 14.53
N THR A 467 39.33 -16.67 14.26
CA THR A 467 40.45 -16.17 13.43
C THR A 467 41.54 -15.44 14.22
N ASN A 468 41.45 -15.38 15.54
CA ASN A 468 42.56 -14.96 16.41
C ASN A 468 43.25 -16.23 16.96
N PRO A 469 44.52 -16.51 16.54
CA PRO A 469 45.33 -17.60 17.08
C PRO A 469 45.80 -17.31 18.51
#